data_3d363e400d3c4d41fdbf70682d7621c1
#
_entry.id   3d363e400d3c4d41fdbf70682d7621c1
#
_cell.length_a   1.000
_cell.length_b   1.000
_cell.length_c   1.000
_cell.angle_alpha   90.00
_cell.angle_beta   90.00
_cell.angle_gamma   90.00
#
_symmetry.space_group_name_H-M   'P 1'
#
loop_
_entity.id
_entity.type
_entity.pdbx_description
1 polymer ?
#
loop_
_entity_poly.entity_id
_entity_poly.type
_entity_poly.pdbx_seq_one_letter_code
_entity_poly.pdbx_strand_id
1 'polypeptide(L)'
;MSAVDGGRLAAVPTAVLCNPVFSKVNVMTPEKFQQLASQGFNRIPVTREVFADLDTPLSTFIKLADGPYSYLFESVHGGEKWGRYSIIGLPCSTVLRVHERDISLLQDDKVIETAVAEDPLAWIESFQTRYRAPELPDLPRFNGGLVGYFGYDTVRYIEPRLAVFDKPDLIGCPDILLMVSDELVVFDNLSGTLQLIVHVDPEAGSDALSRGKTRLDELESRLRQASSVYQASSGSDGVVEEADFVSGFTREGFETAVDRIKDYIVEGDAMQVVLSQRMSIPFTPPPLDLYRALRNLNPSPYMYYLDLGDFHVVGSSPEILVHVEDGAVTVRPIAGTRPRGRSEAEDRALEEDLLADPKELAEHLMLIDLGRNDAGRVSEVGSVELTEKMVIERYSHVMHIVSNVSGRIQPGISAIDVLRATFPAGTVSGAPKIRAMEIIDELEPVKRGVYAGAVGYLSWSGNMDTAIAIRTAVIKDGTLHIQAGAGIVADSVPANEWDETMNKGRAIFRAVAMACRGLKGRR
;
A
#
# COMPACT_ATOMS: atom_id res chain seq x y z
N MET A 1 -83.64 8.66 -12.58
CA MET A 1 -83.58 7.22 -12.81
C MET A 1 -82.29 6.91 -13.49
N SER A 2 -81.44 6.27 -12.80
CA SER A 2 -80.52 5.18 -13.09
C SER A 2 -79.31 5.19 -12.09
N ALA A 3 -79.04 4.04 -11.56
CA ALA A 3 -78.24 3.70 -10.46
C ALA A 3 -76.71 3.94 -10.69
N VAL A 4 -76.06 4.43 -9.67
CA VAL A 4 -74.59 4.46 -9.59
C VAL A 4 -74.13 3.14 -8.92
N ASP A 5 -73.39 2.39 -9.69
CA ASP A 5 -72.83 1.09 -9.27
C ASP A 5 -71.57 1.31 -8.40
N GLY A 6 -71.58 0.68 -7.26
CA GLY A 6 -70.51 0.82 -6.26
C GLY A 6 -69.36 -0.14 -6.54
N GLY A 7 -68.25 0.39 -7.08
CA GLY A 7 -67.00 -0.35 -7.25
C GLY A 7 -66.32 -0.65 -5.91
N ARG A 8 -66.23 -1.93 -5.54
CA ARG A 8 -65.46 -2.43 -4.40
C ARG A 8 -63.97 -2.21 -4.62
N LEU A 9 -63.34 -1.44 -3.74
CA LEU A 9 -61.89 -1.38 -3.59
C LEU A 9 -61.41 -2.75 -3.08
N ALA A 10 -60.62 -3.42 -3.91
CA ALA A 10 -59.93 -4.63 -3.53
C ALA A 10 -58.78 -4.27 -2.54
N ALA A 11 -58.80 -4.90 -1.39
CA ALA A 11 -57.73 -4.78 -0.38
C ALA A 11 -56.41 -5.38 -0.92
N VAL A 12 -55.36 -4.56 -0.98
CA VAL A 12 -53.99 -4.98 -1.27
C VAL A 12 -53.48 -5.69 0.00
N PRO A 13 -52.95 -6.90 -0.08
CA PRO A 13 -52.37 -7.56 1.11
C PRO A 13 -51.06 -6.91 1.52
N THR A 14 -51.08 -6.21 2.62
CA THR A 14 -49.89 -5.70 3.31
C THR A 14 -49.20 -6.86 4.03
N ALA A 15 -48.24 -7.50 3.38
CA ALA A 15 -47.23 -8.29 4.05
C ALA A 15 -45.96 -8.31 3.19
N VAL A 16 -45.25 -7.19 3.15
CA VAL A 16 -43.82 -7.24 2.83
C VAL A 16 -43.16 -7.78 4.10
N LEU A 17 -43.00 -9.09 4.14
CA LEU A 17 -42.08 -9.73 5.06
C LEU A 17 -40.67 -9.23 4.67
N CYS A 18 -40.17 -8.21 5.39
CA CYS A 18 -38.75 -7.98 5.52
C CYS A 18 -38.14 -9.26 6.10
N ASN A 19 -37.66 -10.14 5.25
CA ASN A 19 -36.65 -11.07 5.66
C ASN A 19 -35.40 -10.22 5.98
N PRO A 20 -34.96 -10.12 7.23
CA PRO A 20 -33.66 -9.56 7.49
C PRO A 20 -32.65 -10.53 6.86
N VAL A 21 -31.99 -10.08 5.80
CA VAL A 21 -30.73 -10.71 5.34
C VAL A 21 -29.68 -10.35 6.38
N PHE A 22 -29.85 -10.86 7.60
CA PHE A 22 -28.73 -11.02 8.52
C PHE A 22 -27.93 -12.16 7.94
N SER A 23 -26.80 -11.89 7.33
CA SER A 23 -25.78 -12.88 7.05
C SER A 23 -25.59 -13.66 8.36
N LYS A 24 -25.69 -14.98 8.29
CA LYS A 24 -25.42 -15.84 9.46
C LYS A 24 -23.98 -15.57 9.86
N VAL A 25 -23.76 -14.76 10.89
CA VAL A 25 -22.45 -14.59 11.51
C VAL A 25 -21.98 -16.01 11.84
N ASN A 26 -20.96 -16.48 11.17
CA ASN A 26 -20.44 -17.84 11.30
C ASN A 26 -19.66 -17.90 12.61
N VAL A 27 -20.39 -17.99 13.73
CA VAL A 27 -19.81 -18.02 15.07
C VAL A 27 -18.93 -19.26 15.17
N MET A 28 -17.63 -19.06 15.43
CA MET A 28 -16.70 -20.16 15.69
C MET A 28 -17.17 -20.96 16.91
N THR A 29 -17.68 -22.19 16.65
CA THR A 29 -18.09 -23.12 17.72
C THR A 29 -16.89 -23.92 18.22
N PRO A 30 -16.92 -24.45 19.44
CA PRO A 30 -15.85 -25.31 19.94
C PRO A 30 -15.59 -26.52 19.04
N GLU A 31 -16.65 -27.14 18.49
CA GLU A 31 -16.55 -28.31 17.62
C GLU A 31 -15.82 -27.94 16.30
N LYS A 32 -16.21 -26.83 15.66
CA LYS A 32 -15.57 -26.36 14.43
C LYS A 32 -14.11 -25.96 14.68
N PHE A 33 -13.83 -25.32 15.81
CA PHE A 33 -12.46 -24.97 16.20
C PHE A 33 -11.59 -26.23 16.36
N GLN A 34 -12.06 -27.23 17.07
CA GLN A 34 -11.35 -28.51 17.26
C GLN A 34 -11.17 -29.26 15.92
N GLN A 35 -12.19 -29.24 15.07
CA GLN A 35 -12.07 -29.81 13.71
C GLN A 35 -10.96 -29.16 12.92
N LEU A 36 -10.88 -27.82 12.89
CA LEU A 36 -9.83 -27.09 12.19
C LEU A 36 -8.45 -27.34 12.80
N ALA A 37 -8.35 -27.35 14.13
CA ALA A 37 -7.11 -27.70 14.84
C ALA A 37 -6.63 -29.11 14.46
N SER A 38 -7.53 -30.11 14.37
CA SER A 38 -7.18 -31.47 13.96
C SER A 38 -6.69 -31.59 12.52
N GLN A 39 -7.01 -30.61 11.66
CA GLN A 39 -6.49 -30.48 10.29
C GLN A 39 -5.12 -29.81 10.23
N GLY A 40 -4.57 -29.41 11.38
CA GLY A 40 -3.25 -28.80 11.52
C GLY A 40 -3.22 -27.31 11.25
N PHE A 41 -4.35 -26.60 11.29
CA PHE A 41 -4.37 -25.14 11.28
C PHE A 41 -3.95 -24.60 12.65
N ASN A 42 -3.01 -23.64 12.65
CA ASN A 42 -2.47 -23.00 13.85
C ASN A 42 -2.75 -21.49 13.90
N ARG A 43 -3.50 -20.97 12.94
CA ARG A 43 -4.03 -19.59 12.91
C ARG A 43 -5.50 -19.67 12.55
N ILE A 44 -6.35 -19.97 13.56
CA ILE A 44 -7.79 -20.12 13.36
C ILE A 44 -8.47 -18.79 13.67
N PRO A 45 -9.09 -18.12 12.67
CA PRO A 45 -9.70 -16.81 12.87
C PRO A 45 -11.00 -16.94 13.68
N VAL A 46 -11.12 -16.17 14.74
CA VAL A 46 -12.34 -15.91 15.48
C VAL A 46 -12.77 -14.50 15.19
N THR A 47 -14.02 -14.31 14.77
CA THR A 47 -14.47 -13.03 14.22
C THR A 47 -15.72 -12.50 14.90
N ARG A 48 -15.90 -11.19 14.83
CA ARG A 48 -17.10 -10.49 15.25
C ARG A 48 -17.40 -9.32 14.32
N GLU A 49 -18.63 -9.27 13.81
CA GLU A 49 -19.11 -8.13 13.05
C GLU A 49 -19.76 -7.11 14.01
N VAL A 50 -19.45 -5.82 13.78
CA VAL A 50 -19.96 -4.70 14.59
C VAL A 50 -20.40 -3.59 13.63
N PHE A 51 -21.47 -2.89 13.94
CA PHE A 51 -21.86 -1.68 13.19
C PHE A 51 -20.83 -0.55 13.40
N ALA A 52 -20.47 0.11 12.32
CA ALA A 52 -19.47 1.18 12.27
C ALA A 52 -20.08 2.54 11.92
N ASP A 53 -21.36 2.74 12.17
CA ASP A 53 -22.13 3.95 11.82
C ASP A 53 -21.65 5.23 12.54
N LEU A 54 -20.96 5.07 13.68
CA LEU A 54 -20.39 6.17 14.48
C LEU A 54 -18.87 6.26 14.41
N ASP A 55 -18.23 5.34 13.69
CA ASP A 55 -16.77 5.23 13.61
C ASP A 55 -16.25 5.38 12.17
N THR A 56 -15.06 5.91 12.06
CA THR A 56 -14.28 5.92 10.82
C THR A 56 -13.07 4.99 10.98
N PRO A 57 -12.44 4.54 9.89
CA PRO A 57 -11.19 3.77 10.00
C PRO A 57 -10.14 4.47 10.88
N LEU A 58 -9.98 5.78 10.73
CA LEU A 58 -9.04 6.55 11.54
C LEU A 58 -9.44 6.62 13.02
N SER A 59 -10.72 6.83 13.35
CA SER A 59 -11.16 6.84 14.76
C SER A 59 -10.99 5.46 15.40
N THR A 60 -11.26 4.40 14.66
CA THR A 60 -11.06 3.02 15.09
C THR A 60 -9.58 2.70 15.31
N PHE A 61 -8.70 3.16 14.41
CA PHE A 61 -7.25 3.05 14.58
C PHE A 61 -6.80 3.69 15.89
N ILE A 62 -7.22 4.93 16.15
CA ILE A 62 -6.88 5.65 17.39
C ILE A 62 -7.42 4.95 18.64
N LYS A 63 -8.57 4.28 18.56
CA LYS A 63 -9.16 3.55 19.70
C LYS A 63 -8.49 2.21 19.98
N LEU A 64 -8.08 1.49 18.95
CA LEU A 64 -7.69 0.08 19.07
C LEU A 64 -6.19 -0.18 18.83
N ALA A 65 -5.56 0.57 17.94
CA ALA A 65 -4.19 0.34 17.50
C ALA A 65 -3.17 1.24 18.23
N ASP A 66 -3.32 1.37 19.54
CA ASP A 66 -2.41 2.15 20.39
C ASP A 66 -1.16 1.33 20.72
N GLY A 67 -0.07 1.59 20.00
CA GLY A 67 1.23 0.93 20.20
C GLY A 67 2.01 0.72 18.91
N PRO A 68 3.32 0.39 19.03
CA PRO A 68 4.18 0.13 17.89
C PRO A 68 3.77 -1.14 17.14
N TYR A 69 4.28 -1.28 15.93
CA TYR A 69 3.98 -2.38 15.00
C TYR A 69 2.49 -2.51 14.68
N SER A 70 1.86 -1.36 14.48
CA SER A 70 0.48 -1.23 14.05
C SER A 70 0.41 -0.52 12.69
N TYR A 71 -0.72 -0.70 11.99
CA TYR A 71 -0.86 -0.11 10.65
C TYR A 71 -2.31 0.24 10.33
N LEU A 72 -2.46 1.20 9.42
CA LEU A 72 -3.74 1.58 8.80
C LEU A 72 -3.54 1.61 7.29
N PHE A 73 -4.32 0.81 6.57
CA PHE A 73 -4.47 0.85 5.12
C PHE A 73 -5.87 1.30 4.76
N GLU A 74 -5.97 2.38 3.98
CA GLU A 74 -7.24 2.88 3.47
C GLU A 74 -7.18 3.04 1.96
N SER A 75 -8.26 2.74 1.27
CA SER A 75 -8.46 3.17 -0.10
C SER A 75 -9.50 4.30 -0.09
N VAL A 76 -9.07 5.52 -0.34
CA VAL A 76 -9.93 6.72 -0.24
C VAL A 76 -10.50 7.13 -1.60
N HIS A 77 -9.92 6.60 -2.69
CA HIS A 77 -10.38 6.82 -4.07
C HIS A 77 -10.46 5.50 -4.82
N GLY A 78 -11.46 5.34 -5.70
CA GLY A 78 -11.57 4.14 -6.54
C GLY A 78 -12.97 3.50 -6.58
N GLY A 79 -13.96 4.11 -5.92
CA GLY A 79 -15.36 3.64 -5.96
C GLY A 79 -15.55 2.24 -5.38
N GLU A 80 -16.59 1.53 -5.83
CA GLU A 80 -16.98 0.20 -5.31
C GLU A 80 -15.94 -0.91 -5.55
N LYS A 81 -15.07 -0.77 -6.56
CA LYS A 81 -14.08 -1.80 -6.91
C LYS A 81 -12.83 -1.77 -6.04
N TRP A 82 -12.29 -0.58 -5.72
CA TRP A 82 -10.97 -0.42 -5.10
C TRP A 82 -11.00 0.22 -3.71
N GLY A 83 -12.08 0.94 -3.38
CA GLY A 83 -12.23 1.73 -2.13
C GLY A 83 -13.10 1.08 -1.06
N ARG A 84 -13.46 -0.21 -1.20
CA ARG A 84 -14.44 -0.83 -0.32
C ARG A 84 -13.92 -1.09 1.08
N TYR A 85 -12.68 -1.55 1.23
CA TYR A 85 -12.16 -1.99 2.50
C TYR A 85 -11.08 -1.06 3.04
N SER A 86 -11.10 -0.84 4.36
CA SER A 86 -9.98 -0.29 5.11
C SER A 86 -9.52 -1.31 6.13
N ILE A 87 -8.20 -1.47 6.29
CA ILE A 87 -7.62 -2.50 7.14
C ILE A 87 -6.80 -1.84 8.23
N ILE A 88 -7.06 -2.21 9.47
CA ILE A 88 -6.37 -1.74 10.66
C ILE A 88 -5.70 -2.93 11.33
N GLY A 89 -4.38 -2.95 11.38
CA GLY A 89 -3.64 -3.92 12.19
C GLY A 89 -3.43 -3.40 13.60
N LEU A 90 -3.77 -4.22 14.57
CA LEU A 90 -3.46 -3.94 15.96
C LEU A 90 -1.97 -4.20 16.23
N PRO A 91 -1.41 -3.71 17.35
CA PRO A 91 0.00 -3.93 17.66
C PRO A 91 0.42 -5.39 17.56
N CYS A 92 1.35 -5.67 16.66
CA CYS A 92 1.86 -7.01 16.38
C CYS A 92 3.01 -7.34 17.33
N SER A 93 2.97 -8.50 17.99
CA SER A 93 4.05 -8.95 18.87
C SER A 93 5.24 -9.53 18.10
N THR A 94 5.01 -10.05 16.89
CA THR A 94 6.04 -10.72 16.10
C THR A 94 6.40 -9.89 14.86
N VAL A 95 7.68 -9.58 14.73
CA VAL A 95 8.21 -8.74 13.65
C VAL A 95 9.45 -9.37 13.05
N LEU A 96 9.48 -9.44 11.73
CA LEU A 96 10.63 -9.88 10.96
C LEU A 96 11.34 -8.66 10.36
N ARG A 97 12.66 -8.57 10.54
CA ARG A 97 13.52 -7.54 9.98
C ARG A 97 14.64 -8.17 9.16
N VAL A 98 14.94 -7.58 8.03
CA VAL A 98 16.08 -7.97 7.18
C VAL A 98 16.94 -6.75 6.94
N HIS A 99 18.21 -6.86 7.26
CA HIS A 99 19.26 -5.93 6.89
C HIS A 99 20.29 -6.67 6.06
N GLU A 100 20.39 -6.35 4.80
CA GLU A 100 21.24 -7.08 3.86
C GLU A 100 20.93 -8.59 3.93
N ARG A 101 21.85 -9.41 4.45
CA ARG A 101 21.66 -10.87 4.58
C ARG A 101 21.27 -11.31 5.99
N ASP A 102 21.29 -10.37 6.94
CA ASP A 102 20.97 -10.62 8.33
C ASP A 102 19.46 -10.54 8.56
N ILE A 103 18.90 -11.65 9.01
CA ILE A 103 17.47 -11.78 9.33
C ILE A 103 17.34 -11.85 10.85
N SER A 104 16.43 -11.07 11.40
CA SER A 104 16.06 -11.15 12.82
C SER A 104 14.55 -11.23 12.98
N LEU A 105 14.12 -12.20 13.78
CA LEU A 105 12.73 -12.34 14.22
C LEU A 105 12.64 -11.84 15.67
N LEU A 106 11.77 -10.86 15.87
CA LEU A 106 11.52 -10.29 17.19
C LEU A 106 10.15 -10.77 17.69
N GLN A 107 10.06 -10.98 18.99
CA GLN A 107 8.79 -11.15 19.70
C GLN A 107 8.80 -10.28 20.94
N ASP A 108 7.81 -9.39 21.06
CA ASP A 108 7.73 -8.39 22.14
C ASP A 108 9.07 -7.62 22.29
N ASP A 109 9.58 -7.10 21.18
CA ASP A 109 10.86 -6.36 21.05
C ASP A 109 12.13 -7.16 21.41
N LYS A 110 12.04 -8.46 21.64
CA LYS A 110 13.18 -9.33 21.90
C LYS A 110 13.49 -10.19 20.69
N VAL A 111 14.74 -10.22 20.29
CA VAL A 111 15.20 -11.12 19.23
C VAL A 111 15.08 -12.57 19.73
N ILE A 112 14.26 -13.37 19.06
CA ILE A 112 14.04 -14.79 19.38
C ILE A 112 14.70 -15.74 18.38
N GLU A 113 14.94 -15.28 17.15
CA GLU A 113 15.59 -16.05 16.10
C GLU A 113 16.46 -15.12 15.25
N THR A 114 17.63 -15.57 14.84
CA THR A 114 18.48 -14.89 13.87
C THR A 114 18.93 -15.87 12.80
N ALA A 115 19.05 -15.39 11.56
CA ALA A 115 19.57 -16.16 10.45
C ALA A 115 20.38 -15.26 9.52
N VAL A 116 21.32 -15.86 8.78
CA VAL A 116 21.99 -15.22 7.66
C VAL A 116 21.61 -15.98 6.41
N ALA A 117 21.01 -15.33 5.43
CA ALA A 117 20.55 -15.96 4.22
C ALA A 117 21.06 -15.23 2.98
N GLU A 118 21.57 -15.99 2.01
CA GLU A 118 21.92 -15.46 0.68
C GLU A 118 20.66 -14.98 -0.06
N ASP A 119 19.53 -15.60 0.23
CA ASP A 119 18.21 -15.26 -0.30
C ASP A 119 17.20 -15.07 0.84
N PRO A 120 17.09 -13.83 1.39
CA PRO A 120 16.11 -13.51 2.42
C PRO A 120 14.66 -13.71 1.99
N LEU A 121 14.33 -13.57 0.70
CA LEU A 121 12.97 -13.78 0.22
C LEU A 121 12.56 -15.25 0.31
N ALA A 122 13.45 -16.18 -0.02
CA ALA A 122 13.19 -17.62 0.17
C ALA A 122 13.05 -17.98 1.66
N TRP A 123 13.81 -17.31 2.54
CA TRP A 123 13.65 -17.49 3.97
C TRP A 123 12.28 -16.99 4.45
N ILE A 124 11.82 -15.83 3.97
CA ILE A 124 10.49 -15.27 4.29
C ILE A 124 9.39 -16.21 3.82
N GLU A 125 9.51 -16.78 2.63
CA GLU A 125 8.56 -17.77 2.11
C GLU A 125 8.49 -19.00 3.02
N SER A 126 9.65 -19.56 3.41
CA SER A 126 9.72 -20.65 4.38
C SER A 126 9.14 -20.26 5.74
N PHE A 127 9.38 -19.05 6.22
CA PHE A 127 8.79 -18.53 7.45
C PHE A 127 7.27 -18.47 7.37
N GLN A 128 6.71 -18.01 6.26
CA GLN A 128 5.26 -17.95 6.05
C GLN A 128 4.60 -19.32 6.16
N THR A 129 5.27 -20.40 5.77
CA THR A 129 4.73 -21.77 5.88
C THR A 129 4.53 -22.26 7.32
N ARG A 130 5.13 -21.58 8.31
CA ARG A 130 4.92 -21.88 9.74
C ARG A 130 3.49 -21.53 10.19
N TYR A 131 2.77 -20.68 9.44
CA TYR A 131 1.44 -20.18 9.73
C TYR A 131 0.43 -20.81 8.78
N ARG A 132 -0.54 -21.50 9.33
CA ARG A 132 -1.57 -22.22 8.58
C ARG A 132 -2.94 -21.76 9.04
N ALA A 133 -3.59 -20.93 8.21
CA ALA A 133 -4.95 -20.45 8.45
C ALA A 133 -5.96 -21.14 7.51
N PRO A 134 -7.17 -21.47 7.98
CA PRO A 134 -8.22 -22.02 7.13
C PRO A 134 -8.84 -20.92 6.26
N GLU A 135 -9.18 -21.25 5.02
CA GLU A 135 -10.05 -20.41 4.21
C GLU A 135 -11.51 -20.60 4.67
N LEU A 136 -12.15 -19.52 5.08
CA LEU A 136 -13.53 -19.51 5.51
C LEU A 136 -14.34 -18.53 4.64
N PRO A 137 -15.54 -18.91 4.18
CA PRO A 137 -16.27 -18.18 3.13
C PRO A 137 -16.73 -16.77 3.51
N ASP A 138 -16.82 -16.46 4.80
CA ASP A 138 -17.32 -15.16 5.28
C ASP A 138 -16.18 -14.21 5.75
N LEU A 139 -14.94 -14.57 5.46
CA LEU A 139 -13.79 -13.72 5.79
C LEU A 139 -13.48 -12.72 4.67
N PRO A 140 -12.98 -11.53 5.00
CA PRO A 140 -12.44 -10.61 4.02
C PRO A 140 -11.20 -11.22 3.34
N ARG A 141 -10.87 -10.73 2.14
CA ARG A 141 -9.71 -11.20 1.35
C ARG A 141 -8.40 -11.18 2.13
N PHE A 142 -8.20 -10.13 2.91
CA PHE A 142 -7.14 -10.09 3.90
C PHE A 142 -7.74 -10.24 5.29
N ASN A 143 -7.41 -11.33 5.95
CA ASN A 143 -7.85 -11.62 7.32
C ASN A 143 -6.69 -11.95 8.25
N GLY A 144 -5.44 -11.79 7.80
CA GLY A 144 -4.20 -12.02 8.52
C GLY A 144 -3.08 -12.43 7.57
N GLY A 145 -1.85 -12.17 7.97
CA GLY A 145 -0.69 -12.38 7.11
C GLY A 145 0.54 -11.63 7.58
N LEU A 146 1.47 -11.44 6.67
CA LEU A 146 2.64 -10.58 6.82
C LEU A 146 2.34 -9.21 6.26
N VAL A 147 2.55 -8.15 7.05
CA VAL A 147 2.24 -6.77 6.68
C VAL A 147 3.46 -5.89 6.89
N GLY A 148 3.78 -5.06 5.92
CA GLY A 148 4.90 -4.13 6.04
C GLY A 148 5.41 -3.63 4.72
N TYR A 149 6.72 -3.65 4.54
CA TYR A 149 7.32 -3.21 3.28
C TYR A 149 8.52 -4.05 2.86
N PHE A 150 8.75 -4.08 1.56
CA PHE A 150 9.97 -4.49 0.89
C PHE A 150 10.61 -3.24 0.31
N GLY A 151 11.73 -2.78 0.87
CA GLY A 151 12.44 -1.62 0.36
C GLY A 151 13.02 -1.85 -1.03
N TYR A 152 13.39 -0.78 -1.74
CA TYR A 152 13.97 -0.89 -3.08
C TYR A 152 15.19 -1.82 -3.11
N ASP A 153 16.00 -1.79 -2.07
CA ASP A 153 17.23 -2.60 -1.98
C ASP A 153 16.95 -4.13 -1.92
N THR A 154 15.68 -4.55 -1.77
CA THR A 154 15.24 -5.95 -1.98
C THR A 154 15.62 -6.45 -3.39
N VAL A 155 15.75 -5.56 -4.38
CA VAL A 155 16.21 -5.92 -5.72
C VAL A 155 17.58 -6.60 -5.71
N ARG A 156 18.43 -6.32 -4.72
CA ARG A 156 19.77 -6.91 -4.57
C ARG A 156 19.75 -8.41 -4.26
N TYR A 157 18.62 -8.92 -3.75
CA TYR A 157 18.38 -10.35 -3.55
C TYR A 157 17.81 -11.03 -4.80
N ILE A 158 17.26 -10.25 -5.73
CA ILE A 158 16.60 -10.73 -6.95
C ILE A 158 17.56 -10.71 -8.14
N GLU A 159 18.33 -9.62 -8.29
CA GLU A 159 19.21 -9.38 -9.44
C GLU A 159 20.68 -9.48 -9.04
N PRO A 160 21.40 -10.56 -9.40
CA PRO A 160 22.79 -10.76 -9.01
C PRO A 160 23.75 -9.63 -9.42
N ARG A 161 23.43 -8.90 -10.50
CA ARG A 161 24.24 -7.76 -10.98
C ARG A 161 24.21 -6.57 -10.01
N LEU A 162 23.19 -6.49 -9.18
CA LEU A 162 22.99 -5.44 -8.18
C LEU A 162 23.30 -5.91 -6.76
N ALA A 163 23.81 -7.13 -6.57
CA ALA A 163 24.02 -7.75 -5.27
C ALA A 163 25.19 -7.16 -4.44
N VAL A 164 25.59 -5.93 -4.72
CA VAL A 164 26.61 -5.19 -3.98
C VAL A 164 25.96 -4.22 -3.01
N PHE A 165 26.31 -4.29 -1.72
CA PHE A 165 25.72 -3.47 -0.63
C PHE A 165 26.73 -2.41 -0.13
N ASP A 166 27.39 -1.71 -1.04
CA ASP A 166 28.43 -0.71 -0.71
C ASP A 166 27.89 0.74 -0.67
N LYS A 167 26.63 0.94 -1.08
CA LYS A 167 26.04 2.28 -1.13
C LYS A 167 25.65 2.76 0.28
N PRO A 168 25.95 4.04 0.63
CA PRO A 168 25.61 4.59 1.95
C PRO A 168 24.11 4.54 2.25
N ASP A 169 23.76 4.01 3.42
CA ASP A 169 22.42 4.11 4.00
C ASP A 169 22.37 5.25 5.02
N LEU A 170 21.69 6.33 4.70
CA LEU A 170 21.59 7.51 5.56
C LEU A 170 20.36 7.49 6.49
N ILE A 171 19.42 6.57 6.28
CA ILE A 171 18.21 6.46 7.13
C ILE A 171 18.37 5.31 8.12
N GLY A 172 19.03 4.22 7.71
CA GLY A 172 19.25 3.04 8.55
C GLY A 172 17.95 2.30 8.86
N CYS A 173 17.03 2.21 7.89
CA CYS A 173 15.85 1.34 7.99
C CYS A 173 16.19 -0.06 7.49
N PRO A 174 15.52 -1.11 7.99
CA PRO A 174 15.62 -2.44 7.40
C PRO A 174 15.32 -2.43 5.90
N ASP A 175 15.99 -3.31 5.13
CA ASP A 175 15.65 -3.51 3.72
C ASP A 175 14.23 -4.11 3.58
N ILE A 176 13.84 -4.98 4.53
CA ILE A 176 12.50 -5.53 4.63
C ILE A 176 12.07 -5.50 6.11
N LEU A 177 10.84 -5.07 6.37
CA LEU A 177 10.21 -5.22 7.68
C LEU A 177 8.79 -5.72 7.49
N LEU A 178 8.47 -6.86 8.13
CA LEU A 178 7.17 -7.50 8.06
C LEU A 178 6.65 -7.81 9.47
N MET A 179 5.44 -7.40 9.75
CA MET A 179 4.70 -7.69 10.98
C MET A 179 3.81 -8.92 10.77
N VAL A 180 3.76 -9.82 11.73
CA VAL A 180 2.81 -10.93 11.76
C VAL A 180 1.49 -10.39 12.30
N SER A 181 0.52 -10.21 11.41
CA SER A 181 -0.77 -9.61 11.72
C SER A 181 -1.79 -10.69 12.10
N ASP A 182 -1.92 -10.95 13.39
CA ASP A 182 -2.84 -11.92 13.97
C ASP A 182 -4.13 -11.27 14.53
N GLU A 183 -4.11 -9.97 14.84
CA GLU A 183 -5.26 -9.19 15.29
C GLU A 183 -5.48 -7.99 14.37
N LEU A 184 -6.66 -7.90 13.77
CA LEU A 184 -6.95 -6.81 12.84
C LEU A 184 -8.45 -6.47 12.80
N VAL A 185 -8.73 -5.30 12.24
CA VAL A 185 -10.08 -4.81 11.97
C VAL A 185 -10.21 -4.51 10.49
N VAL A 186 -11.22 -5.06 9.85
CA VAL A 186 -11.55 -4.75 8.47
C VAL A 186 -12.85 -3.97 8.41
N PHE A 187 -12.76 -2.74 7.91
CA PHE A 187 -13.90 -1.90 7.62
C PHE A 187 -14.45 -2.22 6.24
N ASP A 188 -15.75 -2.50 6.13
CA ASP A 188 -16.47 -2.46 4.86
C ASP A 188 -17.17 -1.11 4.73
N ASN A 189 -16.54 -0.20 4.00
CA ASN A 189 -17.03 1.17 3.81
C ASN A 189 -18.39 1.21 3.05
N LEU A 190 -18.74 0.13 2.32
CA LEU A 190 -20.00 0.04 1.58
C LEU A 190 -21.16 -0.38 2.49
N SER A 191 -20.94 -1.37 3.36
CA SER A 191 -21.98 -1.87 4.27
C SER A 191 -22.09 -1.05 5.56
N GLY A 192 -21.07 -0.23 5.88
CA GLY A 192 -21.01 0.49 7.16
C GLY A 192 -20.83 -0.44 8.36
N THR A 193 -20.15 -1.57 8.15
CA THR A 193 -19.80 -2.54 9.19
C THR A 193 -18.29 -2.67 9.32
N LEU A 194 -17.84 -3.15 10.47
CA LEU A 194 -16.47 -3.57 10.67
C LEU A 194 -16.42 -5.01 11.20
N GLN A 195 -15.39 -5.73 10.82
CA GLN A 195 -15.14 -7.09 11.29
C GLN A 195 -13.89 -7.08 12.15
N LEU A 196 -14.03 -7.45 13.43
CA LEU A 196 -12.94 -7.75 14.34
C LEU A 196 -12.47 -9.18 14.06
N ILE A 197 -11.16 -9.38 13.89
CA ILE A 197 -10.55 -10.68 13.59
C ILE A 197 -9.40 -10.91 14.58
N VAL A 198 -9.44 -12.06 15.24
CA VAL A 198 -8.37 -12.52 16.15
C VAL A 198 -8.00 -13.93 15.73
N HIS A 199 -6.77 -14.15 15.35
CA HIS A 199 -6.23 -15.48 15.08
C HIS A 199 -5.85 -16.17 16.37
N VAL A 200 -6.33 -17.38 16.53
CA VAL A 200 -6.11 -18.21 17.73
C VAL A 200 -5.24 -19.40 17.37
N ASP A 201 -4.17 -19.58 18.12
CA ASP A 201 -3.35 -20.79 18.06
C ASP A 201 -3.96 -21.87 18.97
N PRO A 202 -4.45 -23.00 18.45
CA PRO A 202 -5.02 -24.07 19.26
C PRO A 202 -4.00 -24.74 20.19
N GLU A 203 -2.69 -24.66 19.88
CA GLU A 203 -1.64 -25.22 20.73
C GLU A 203 -1.33 -24.33 21.95
N ALA A 204 -1.82 -23.08 21.98
CA ALA A 204 -1.63 -22.17 23.11
C ALA A 204 -2.39 -22.57 24.39
N GLY A 205 -3.13 -23.68 24.38
CA GLY A 205 -3.81 -24.26 25.53
C GLY A 205 -5.30 -24.57 25.29
N SER A 206 -5.90 -25.38 26.18
CA SER A 206 -7.29 -25.83 26.06
C SER A 206 -8.33 -24.69 26.13
N ASP A 207 -7.95 -23.53 26.64
CA ASP A 207 -8.77 -22.32 26.76
C ASP A 207 -8.54 -21.32 25.63
N ALA A 208 -7.73 -21.66 24.62
CA ALA A 208 -7.32 -20.77 23.53
C ALA A 208 -8.53 -20.11 22.83
N LEU A 209 -9.55 -20.87 22.45
CA LEU A 209 -10.77 -20.33 21.86
C LEU A 209 -11.50 -19.35 22.80
N SER A 210 -11.55 -19.67 24.10
CA SER A 210 -12.19 -18.79 25.09
C SER A 210 -11.44 -17.46 25.22
N ARG A 211 -10.10 -17.50 25.24
CA ARG A 211 -9.28 -16.28 25.24
C ARG A 211 -9.51 -15.44 23.99
N GLY A 212 -9.56 -16.07 22.80
CA GLY A 212 -9.86 -15.36 21.55
C GLY A 212 -11.23 -14.65 21.60
N LYS A 213 -12.26 -15.30 22.15
CA LYS A 213 -13.58 -14.68 22.34
C LYS A 213 -13.54 -13.54 23.36
N THR A 214 -12.86 -13.71 24.49
CA THR A 214 -12.66 -12.64 25.47
C THR A 214 -11.94 -11.46 24.85
N ARG A 215 -10.94 -11.71 24.00
CA ARG A 215 -10.23 -10.65 23.29
C ARG A 215 -11.16 -9.85 22.36
N LEU A 216 -12.07 -10.51 21.64
CA LEU A 216 -13.09 -9.83 20.85
C LEU A 216 -14.03 -8.98 21.71
N ASP A 217 -14.42 -9.45 22.92
CA ASP A 217 -15.24 -8.68 23.87
C ASP A 217 -14.50 -7.41 24.33
N GLU A 218 -13.20 -7.51 24.61
CA GLU A 218 -12.34 -6.36 24.96
C GLU A 218 -12.27 -5.34 23.83
N LEU A 219 -12.01 -5.80 22.60
CA LEU A 219 -11.91 -4.93 21.42
C LEU A 219 -13.24 -4.20 21.16
N GLU A 220 -14.35 -4.92 21.21
CA GLU A 220 -15.69 -4.32 21.07
C GLU A 220 -15.99 -3.33 22.18
N SER A 221 -15.61 -3.63 23.43
CA SER A 221 -15.76 -2.70 24.56
C SER A 221 -14.94 -1.42 24.36
N ARG A 222 -13.71 -1.51 23.87
CA ARG A 222 -12.85 -0.36 23.56
C ARG A 222 -13.45 0.50 22.44
N LEU A 223 -14.02 -0.12 21.41
CA LEU A 223 -14.70 0.61 20.33
C LEU A 223 -15.86 1.47 20.84
N ARG A 224 -16.66 0.93 21.79
CA ARG A 224 -17.80 1.62 22.36
C ARG A 224 -17.44 2.74 23.34
N GLN A 225 -16.20 2.76 23.82
CA GLN A 225 -15.73 3.86 24.69
C GLN A 225 -15.55 5.14 23.89
N ALA A 226 -15.87 6.27 24.52
CA ALA A 226 -15.53 7.56 23.94
C ALA A 226 -14.04 7.61 23.67
N SER A 227 -13.64 8.02 22.46
CA SER A 227 -12.21 8.18 22.14
C SER A 227 -11.59 9.08 23.20
N SER A 228 -10.46 8.64 23.78
CA SER A 228 -9.54 9.60 24.39
C SER A 228 -9.25 10.64 23.31
N VAL A 229 -9.45 11.92 23.65
CA VAL A 229 -9.29 12.99 22.67
C VAL A 229 -7.86 12.91 22.12
N TYR A 230 -7.72 12.46 20.88
CA TYR A 230 -6.42 12.51 20.20
C TYR A 230 -5.98 13.98 20.18
N GLN A 231 -4.91 14.28 20.89
CA GLN A 231 -4.35 15.62 20.93
C GLN A 231 -3.41 15.78 19.73
N ALA A 232 -3.92 16.39 18.66
CA ALA A 232 -3.05 16.88 17.60
C ALA A 232 -2.00 17.84 18.20
N SER A 233 -0.84 17.91 17.57
CA SER A 233 0.19 18.89 17.94
C SER A 233 -0.43 20.27 18.19
N SER A 234 0.01 20.97 19.23
CA SER A 234 -0.40 22.36 19.50
C SER A 234 -0.01 23.30 18.36
N GLY A 235 0.85 22.82 17.46
CA GLY A 235 1.40 23.58 16.34
C GLY A 235 2.53 24.52 16.77
N SER A 236 3.48 24.72 15.90
CA SER A 236 4.49 25.80 16.00
C SER A 236 4.02 26.99 15.17
N ASP A 237 4.40 28.20 15.57
CA ASP A 237 4.15 29.42 14.78
C ASP A 237 5.10 29.52 13.55
N GLY A 238 6.02 28.57 13.38
CA GLY A 238 6.93 28.49 12.23
C GLY A 238 6.18 28.12 10.95
N VAL A 239 6.42 28.87 9.89
CA VAL A 239 5.95 28.53 8.54
C VAL A 239 6.99 27.59 7.93
N VAL A 240 6.59 26.37 7.60
CA VAL A 240 7.41 25.45 6.80
C VAL A 240 7.16 25.73 5.34
N GLU A 241 8.24 26.02 4.60
CA GLU A 241 8.24 26.29 3.18
C GLU A 241 8.97 25.17 2.40
N GLU A 242 8.78 25.13 1.08
CA GLU A 242 9.44 24.15 0.21
C GLU A 242 10.98 24.27 0.26
N ALA A 243 11.50 25.48 0.49
CA ALA A 243 12.93 25.75 0.60
C ALA A 243 13.59 25.20 1.88
N ASP A 244 12.80 24.80 2.89
CA ASP A 244 13.32 24.22 4.13
C ASP A 244 13.70 22.74 3.97
N PHE A 245 13.26 22.10 2.87
CA PHE A 245 13.62 20.72 2.56
C PHE A 245 15.00 20.65 1.92
N VAL A 246 15.92 19.96 2.56
CA VAL A 246 17.30 19.81 2.10
C VAL A 246 17.42 18.57 1.22
N SER A 247 17.82 18.74 -0.04
CA SER A 247 18.13 17.62 -0.92
C SER A 247 19.49 17.03 -0.61
N GLY A 248 19.56 15.70 -0.61
CA GLY A 248 20.84 14.95 -0.57
C GLY A 248 21.58 14.95 -1.91
N PHE A 249 20.92 15.41 -2.97
CA PHE A 249 21.46 15.65 -4.30
C PHE A 249 21.48 17.17 -4.51
N THR A 250 22.61 17.79 -4.82
CA THR A 250 22.59 19.19 -5.22
C THR A 250 21.87 19.34 -6.56
N ARG A 251 21.24 20.50 -6.83
CA ARG A 251 20.58 20.73 -8.12
C ARG A 251 21.54 20.51 -9.30
N GLU A 252 22.74 21.05 -9.20
CA GLU A 252 23.79 20.89 -10.23
C GLU A 252 24.21 19.42 -10.39
N GLY A 253 24.34 18.67 -9.28
CA GLY A 253 24.65 17.23 -9.31
C GLY A 253 23.55 16.42 -9.96
N PHE A 254 22.29 16.71 -9.64
CA PHE A 254 21.14 16.06 -10.26
C PHE A 254 21.05 16.36 -11.76
N GLU A 255 21.18 17.63 -12.16
CA GLU A 255 21.16 18.04 -13.56
C GLU A 255 22.33 17.40 -14.36
N THR A 256 23.51 17.26 -13.75
CA THR A 256 24.66 16.54 -14.33
C THR A 256 24.35 15.04 -14.51
N ALA A 257 23.69 14.42 -13.53
CA ALA A 257 23.30 13.02 -13.63
C ALA A 257 22.23 12.80 -14.71
N VAL A 258 21.31 13.76 -14.89
CA VAL A 258 20.36 13.73 -16.02
C VAL A 258 21.09 13.73 -17.35
N ASP A 259 22.06 14.64 -17.56
CA ASP A 259 22.84 14.66 -18.80
C ASP A 259 23.62 13.36 -19.02
N ARG A 260 24.17 12.77 -17.96
CA ARG A 260 24.86 11.47 -18.04
C ARG A 260 23.90 10.34 -18.44
N ILE A 261 22.66 10.33 -17.94
CA ILE A 261 21.64 9.37 -18.36
C ILE A 261 21.30 9.54 -19.84
N LYS A 262 21.20 10.78 -20.32
CA LYS A 262 20.95 11.06 -21.74
C LYS A 262 22.06 10.50 -22.62
N ASP A 263 23.33 10.59 -22.19
CA ASP A 263 24.43 9.94 -22.89
C ASP A 263 24.22 8.42 -23.00
N TYR A 264 23.88 7.73 -21.90
CA TYR A 264 23.57 6.31 -21.92
C TYR A 264 22.40 5.96 -22.85
N ILE A 265 21.38 6.82 -22.92
CA ILE A 265 20.23 6.60 -23.81
C ILE A 265 20.65 6.76 -25.27
N VAL A 266 21.47 7.78 -25.62
CA VAL A 266 22.00 8.01 -26.98
C VAL A 266 22.93 6.87 -27.40
N GLU A 267 23.71 6.31 -26.47
CA GLU A 267 24.59 5.16 -26.69
C GLU A 267 23.78 3.83 -26.86
N GLY A 268 22.47 3.83 -26.54
CA GLY A 268 21.58 2.68 -26.70
C GLY A 268 21.52 1.76 -25.49
N ASP A 269 22.03 2.17 -24.34
CA ASP A 269 22.03 1.39 -23.10
C ASP A 269 20.62 1.28 -22.47
N ALA A 270 19.85 2.38 -22.54
CA ALA A 270 18.50 2.44 -21.99
C ALA A 270 17.59 3.28 -22.88
N MET A 271 16.28 3.12 -22.74
CA MET A 271 15.25 3.98 -23.34
C MET A 271 14.76 5.04 -22.33
N GLN A 272 14.69 4.67 -21.07
CA GLN A 272 14.28 5.53 -19.96
C GLN A 272 14.95 5.06 -18.66
N VAL A 273 15.36 6.03 -17.82
CA VAL A 273 15.89 5.78 -16.47
C VAL A 273 15.21 6.72 -15.50
N VAL A 274 14.69 6.21 -14.38
CA VAL A 274 14.06 7.04 -13.35
C VAL A 274 15.09 7.45 -12.31
N LEU A 275 15.59 8.67 -12.43
CA LEU A 275 16.51 9.29 -11.46
C LEU A 275 15.72 9.94 -10.33
N SER A 276 16.13 9.73 -9.07
CA SER A 276 15.44 10.29 -7.90
C SER A 276 16.36 11.08 -6.97
N GLN A 277 15.76 11.99 -6.22
CA GLN A 277 16.42 12.70 -5.14
C GLN A 277 15.66 12.55 -3.82
N ARG A 278 16.41 12.48 -2.70
CA ARG A 278 15.85 12.48 -1.35
C ARG A 278 15.94 13.87 -0.76
N MET A 279 14.82 14.31 -0.18
CA MET A 279 14.70 15.57 0.54
C MET A 279 14.35 15.29 2.00
N SER A 280 14.94 16.05 2.91
CA SER A 280 14.80 15.83 4.34
C SER A 280 14.51 17.13 5.08
N ILE A 281 13.75 17.04 6.17
CA ILE A 281 13.43 18.16 7.06
C ILE A 281 13.29 17.66 8.50
N PRO A 282 13.72 18.42 9.54
CA PRO A 282 13.37 18.11 10.92
C PRO A 282 11.84 18.06 11.10
N PHE A 283 11.34 17.02 11.79
CA PHE A 283 9.91 16.81 11.97
C PHE A 283 9.61 16.33 13.39
N THR A 284 8.90 17.13 14.16
CA THR A 284 8.57 16.86 15.57
C THR A 284 7.09 16.57 15.85
N PRO A 285 6.13 16.91 14.95
CA PRO A 285 4.73 16.53 15.19
C PRO A 285 4.54 15.01 15.25
N PRO A 286 3.46 14.51 15.87
CA PRO A 286 3.12 13.09 15.79
C PRO A 286 3.00 12.62 14.33
N PRO A 287 3.61 11.49 13.95
CA PRO A 287 3.55 10.98 12.57
C PRO A 287 2.13 10.78 12.03
N LEU A 288 1.17 10.46 12.91
CA LEU A 288 -0.24 10.34 12.55
C LEU A 288 -0.84 11.69 12.09
N ASP A 289 -0.33 12.83 12.54
CA ASP A 289 -0.77 14.15 12.05
C ASP A 289 -0.36 14.37 10.59
N LEU A 290 0.81 13.85 10.19
CA LEU A 290 1.20 13.84 8.77
C LEU A 290 0.22 12.99 7.94
N TYR A 291 -0.11 11.79 8.40
CA TYR A 291 -1.10 10.95 7.72
C TYR A 291 -2.44 11.65 7.55
N ARG A 292 -2.95 12.29 8.62
CA ARG A 292 -4.21 13.03 8.60
C ARG A 292 -4.18 14.21 7.61
N ALA A 293 -3.09 14.94 7.57
CA ALA A 293 -2.88 16.02 6.62
C ALA A 293 -2.84 15.50 5.18
N LEU A 294 -2.06 14.44 4.93
CA LEU A 294 -1.90 13.83 3.62
C LEU A 294 -3.21 13.24 3.08
N ARG A 295 -3.95 12.53 3.95
CA ARG A 295 -5.28 11.97 3.64
C ARG A 295 -6.28 13.03 3.17
N ASN A 296 -6.18 14.24 3.73
CA ASN A 296 -7.05 15.37 3.36
C ASN A 296 -6.58 16.05 2.07
N LEU A 297 -5.26 16.24 1.90
CA LEU A 297 -4.69 17.01 0.79
C LEU A 297 -4.55 16.20 -0.50
N ASN A 298 -4.26 14.93 -0.39
CA ASN A 298 -3.97 14.05 -1.52
C ASN A 298 -4.50 12.63 -1.30
N PRO A 299 -5.83 12.45 -1.24
CA PRO A 299 -6.41 11.11 -1.13
C PRO A 299 -6.04 10.27 -2.35
N SER A 300 -5.66 9.00 -2.12
CA SER A 300 -5.17 8.07 -3.14
C SER A 300 -5.76 6.67 -2.90
N PRO A 301 -5.69 5.77 -3.91
CA PRO A 301 -6.14 4.39 -3.76
C PRO A 301 -5.41 3.63 -2.64
N TYR A 302 -4.13 3.94 -2.40
CA TYR A 302 -3.32 3.33 -1.36
C TYR A 302 -2.83 4.38 -0.37
N MET A 303 -3.64 4.65 0.63
CA MET A 303 -3.26 5.43 1.80
C MET A 303 -2.75 4.49 2.88
N TYR A 304 -1.58 4.75 3.44
CA TYR A 304 -1.03 3.93 4.50
C TYR A 304 -0.30 4.72 5.58
N TYR A 305 -0.44 4.23 6.79
CA TYR A 305 0.31 4.61 7.97
C TYR A 305 0.82 3.33 8.63
N LEU A 306 2.13 3.19 8.79
CA LEU A 306 2.75 2.10 9.52
C LEU A 306 3.58 2.70 10.66
N ASP A 307 3.27 2.28 11.87
CA ASP A 307 4.12 2.46 13.04
C ASP A 307 5.04 1.23 13.14
N LEU A 308 6.32 1.41 12.91
CA LEU A 308 7.29 0.32 12.85
C LEU A 308 8.26 0.32 14.04
N GLY A 309 7.82 0.95 15.14
CA GLY A 309 8.55 1.06 16.39
C GLY A 309 9.48 2.26 16.40
N ASP A 310 10.68 2.12 15.87
CA ASP A 310 11.71 3.18 15.84
C ASP A 310 11.56 4.16 14.66
N PHE A 311 10.67 3.88 13.70
CA PHE A 311 10.36 4.76 12.58
C PHE A 311 8.93 4.56 12.07
N HIS A 312 8.48 5.49 11.25
CA HIS A 312 7.14 5.42 10.65
C HIS A 312 7.23 5.56 9.13
N VAL A 313 6.31 4.88 8.43
CA VAL A 313 6.12 5.02 7.00
C VAL A 313 4.72 5.56 6.74
N VAL A 314 4.62 6.71 6.08
CA VAL A 314 3.35 7.40 5.80
C VAL A 314 3.27 7.69 4.31
N GLY A 315 2.27 7.16 3.63
CA GLY A 315 2.19 7.27 2.19
C GLY A 315 0.78 7.46 1.64
N SER A 316 0.76 7.99 0.41
CA SER A 316 -0.41 8.21 -0.42
C SER A 316 -0.07 7.79 -1.85
N SER A 317 0.09 6.47 -2.05
CA SER A 317 0.49 5.93 -3.35
C SER A 317 -0.70 5.84 -4.32
N PRO A 318 -0.53 6.31 -5.54
CA PRO A 318 -1.58 6.17 -6.56
C PRO A 318 -1.53 4.82 -7.28
N GLU A 319 -0.46 4.01 -7.09
CA GLU A 319 -0.14 2.93 -8.01
C GLU A 319 0.12 1.60 -7.31
N ILE A 320 -0.49 0.54 -7.83
CA ILE A 320 -0.22 -0.85 -7.45
C ILE A 320 1.17 -1.24 -7.93
N LEU A 321 1.97 -1.92 -7.10
CA LEU A 321 3.11 -2.68 -7.59
C LEU A 321 2.59 -3.97 -8.24
N VAL A 322 1.94 -4.81 -7.44
CA VAL A 322 1.32 -6.05 -7.91
C VAL A 322 0.21 -6.49 -6.94
N HIS A 323 -0.85 -7.04 -7.52
CA HIS A 323 -1.96 -7.64 -6.82
C HIS A 323 -2.08 -9.12 -7.20
N VAL A 324 -2.23 -9.99 -6.20
CA VAL A 324 -2.50 -11.42 -6.37
C VAL A 324 -3.79 -11.75 -5.66
N GLU A 325 -4.76 -12.24 -6.40
CA GLU A 325 -6.05 -12.64 -5.87
C GLU A 325 -6.55 -13.90 -6.55
N ASP A 326 -6.88 -14.91 -5.78
CA ASP A 326 -7.47 -16.18 -6.25
C ASP A 326 -6.71 -16.80 -7.43
N GLY A 327 -5.37 -16.77 -7.37
CA GLY A 327 -4.50 -17.32 -8.42
C GLY A 327 -4.37 -16.46 -9.67
N ALA A 328 -4.84 -15.22 -9.65
CA ALA A 328 -4.60 -14.24 -10.71
C ALA A 328 -3.58 -13.19 -10.26
N VAL A 329 -2.61 -12.88 -11.11
CA VAL A 329 -1.70 -11.73 -10.95
C VAL A 329 -2.23 -10.56 -11.76
N THR A 330 -2.17 -9.37 -11.16
CA THR A 330 -2.55 -8.12 -11.82
C THR A 330 -1.50 -7.06 -11.58
N VAL A 331 -1.05 -6.39 -12.65
CA VAL A 331 -0.25 -5.18 -12.62
C VAL A 331 -1.01 -4.07 -13.35
N ARG A 332 -0.88 -2.84 -12.86
CA ARG A 332 -1.70 -1.74 -13.36
C ARG A 332 -0.86 -0.51 -13.63
N PRO A 333 -0.19 -0.44 -14.80
CA PRO A 333 0.61 0.70 -15.19
C PRO A 333 -0.24 1.96 -15.31
N ILE A 334 0.28 3.06 -14.76
CA ILE A 334 -0.30 4.39 -14.79
C ILE A 334 0.74 5.33 -15.38
N ALA A 335 0.38 6.06 -16.45
CA ALA A 335 1.22 7.09 -17.05
C ALA A 335 0.35 8.21 -17.61
N GLY A 336 1.01 9.29 -18.03
CA GLY A 336 0.34 10.45 -18.55
C GLY A 336 -0.45 11.20 -17.48
N THR A 337 -0.37 12.52 -17.49
CA THR A 337 -1.05 13.32 -16.47
C THR A 337 -1.60 14.60 -17.10
N ARG A 338 -2.87 14.89 -16.81
CA ARG A 338 -3.46 16.23 -17.03
C ARG A 338 -4.19 16.67 -15.75
N PRO A 339 -4.23 17.98 -15.47
CA PRO A 339 -5.05 18.49 -14.37
C PRO A 339 -6.52 18.27 -14.64
N ARG A 340 -7.36 18.33 -13.60
CA ARG A 340 -8.82 18.33 -13.74
C ARG A 340 -9.29 19.66 -14.30
N GLY A 341 -10.27 19.60 -15.20
CA GLY A 341 -10.95 20.77 -15.75
C GLY A 341 -11.81 21.49 -14.71
N ARG A 342 -12.00 22.79 -14.89
CA ARG A 342 -12.90 23.62 -14.03
C ARG A 342 -14.37 23.41 -14.40
N SER A 343 -14.64 22.80 -15.52
CA SER A 343 -15.96 22.41 -16.01
C SER A 343 -15.87 21.04 -16.68
N GLU A 344 -17.01 20.38 -16.86
CA GLU A 344 -17.08 19.07 -17.56
C GLU A 344 -16.57 19.16 -19.01
N ALA A 345 -16.82 20.27 -19.68
CA ALA A 345 -16.33 20.49 -21.05
C ALA A 345 -14.79 20.64 -21.09
N GLU A 346 -14.19 21.38 -20.14
CA GLU A 346 -12.74 21.50 -20.01
C GLU A 346 -12.11 20.17 -19.62
N ASP A 347 -12.74 19.40 -18.70
CA ASP A 347 -12.28 18.07 -18.28
C ASP A 347 -12.22 17.09 -19.47
N ARG A 348 -13.22 17.11 -20.35
CA ARG A 348 -13.24 16.30 -21.58
C ARG A 348 -12.18 16.76 -22.59
N ALA A 349 -11.98 18.08 -22.75
CA ALA A 349 -10.95 18.58 -23.64
C ALA A 349 -9.54 18.19 -23.19
N LEU A 350 -9.28 18.18 -21.86
CA LEU A 350 -8.02 17.71 -21.30
C LEU A 350 -7.83 16.19 -21.44
N GLU A 351 -8.90 15.40 -21.37
CA GLU A 351 -8.89 13.97 -21.68
C GLU A 351 -8.52 13.71 -23.15
N GLU A 352 -9.17 14.42 -24.08
CA GLU A 352 -8.88 14.32 -25.52
C GLU A 352 -7.42 14.73 -25.82
N ASP A 353 -6.93 15.80 -25.19
CA ASP A 353 -5.55 16.24 -25.31
C ASP A 353 -4.56 15.17 -24.79
N LEU A 354 -4.87 14.56 -23.63
CA LEU A 354 -4.02 13.51 -23.05
C LEU A 354 -3.97 12.27 -23.97
N LEU A 355 -5.11 11.84 -24.51
CA LEU A 355 -5.18 10.68 -25.41
C LEU A 355 -4.66 10.97 -26.82
N ALA A 356 -4.45 12.22 -27.18
CA ALA A 356 -3.85 12.63 -28.45
C ALA A 356 -2.32 12.87 -28.34
N ASP A 357 -1.77 12.90 -27.15
CA ASP A 357 -0.35 13.17 -26.92
C ASP A 357 0.51 11.94 -27.26
N PRO A 358 1.32 11.98 -28.35
CA PRO A 358 2.09 10.81 -28.79
C PRO A 358 3.19 10.42 -27.81
N LYS A 359 3.72 11.35 -27.00
CA LYS A 359 4.75 11.08 -26.00
C LYS A 359 4.15 10.29 -24.83
N GLU A 360 3.02 10.74 -24.29
CA GLU A 360 2.33 10.08 -23.19
C GLU A 360 1.86 8.67 -23.58
N LEU A 361 1.34 8.52 -24.81
CA LEU A 361 0.94 7.22 -25.35
C LEU A 361 2.14 6.27 -25.54
N ALA A 362 3.29 6.76 -26.02
CA ALA A 362 4.48 5.94 -26.18
C ALA A 362 5.05 5.48 -24.84
N GLU A 363 5.09 6.36 -23.85
CA GLU A 363 5.49 6.02 -22.48
C GLU A 363 4.55 4.97 -21.88
N HIS A 364 3.25 5.17 -22.02
CA HIS A 364 2.26 4.24 -21.49
C HIS A 364 2.32 2.85 -22.15
N LEU A 365 2.55 2.79 -23.47
CA LEU A 365 2.79 1.53 -24.19
C LEU A 365 4.02 0.79 -23.67
N MET A 366 5.10 1.51 -23.40
CA MET A 366 6.32 0.94 -22.81
C MET A 366 6.02 0.32 -21.44
N LEU A 367 5.24 1.00 -20.58
CA LEU A 367 4.85 0.48 -19.27
C LEU A 367 3.90 -0.71 -19.36
N ILE A 368 2.98 -0.74 -20.34
CA ILE A 368 2.15 -1.92 -20.63
C ILE A 368 3.03 -3.10 -21.00
N ASP A 369 3.98 -2.94 -21.90
CA ASP A 369 4.86 -4.03 -22.34
C ASP A 369 5.73 -4.54 -21.18
N LEU A 370 6.21 -3.65 -20.32
CA LEU A 370 6.94 -4.02 -19.11
C LEU A 370 6.05 -4.82 -18.15
N GLY A 371 4.82 -4.36 -17.91
CA GLY A 371 3.84 -5.07 -17.06
C GLY A 371 3.46 -6.43 -17.62
N ARG A 372 3.32 -6.55 -18.96
CA ARG A 372 3.07 -7.84 -19.62
C ARG A 372 4.26 -8.79 -19.49
N ASN A 373 5.47 -8.28 -19.59
CA ASN A 373 6.68 -9.08 -19.37
C ASN A 373 6.78 -9.54 -17.91
N ASP A 374 6.55 -8.66 -16.94
CA ASP A 374 6.60 -8.96 -15.52
C ASP A 374 5.54 -10.02 -15.13
N ALA A 375 4.27 -9.81 -15.49
CA ALA A 375 3.20 -10.77 -15.24
C ALA A 375 3.43 -12.09 -16.02
N GLY A 376 3.97 -12.03 -17.23
CA GLY A 376 4.23 -13.18 -18.08
C GLY A 376 5.26 -14.16 -17.51
N ARG A 377 6.18 -13.70 -16.66
CA ARG A 377 7.20 -14.55 -16.02
C ARG A 377 6.60 -15.57 -15.05
N VAL A 378 5.43 -15.28 -14.50
CA VAL A 378 4.75 -16.10 -13.47
C VAL A 378 3.42 -16.65 -13.91
N SER A 379 2.94 -16.28 -15.11
CA SER A 379 1.62 -16.65 -15.60
C SER A 379 1.68 -17.88 -16.52
N GLU A 380 0.59 -18.64 -16.55
CA GLU A 380 0.38 -19.70 -17.55
C GLU A 380 0.52 -19.14 -18.96
N VAL A 381 1.13 -19.92 -19.86
CA VAL A 381 1.34 -19.51 -21.25
C VAL A 381 0.00 -19.22 -21.92
N GLY A 382 -0.13 -18.02 -22.49
CA GLY A 382 -1.34 -17.56 -23.18
C GLY A 382 -2.43 -17.01 -22.28
N SER A 383 -2.22 -16.92 -20.95
CA SER A 383 -3.22 -16.37 -20.02
C SER A 383 -3.06 -14.86 -19.74
N VAL A 384 -1.95 -14.26 -20.18
CA VAL A 384 -1.73 -12.82 -19.98
C VAL A 384 -2.60 -12.01 -20.93
N GLU A 385 -3.47 -11.22 -20.35
CA GLU A 385 -4.45 -10.39 -21.06
C GLU A 385 -4.36 -8.93 -20.64
N LEU A 386 -4.64 -8.04 -21.59
CA LEU A 386 -4.85 -6.61 -21.35
C LEU A 386 -6.35 -6.38 -21.16
N THR A 387 -6.81 -6.43 -19.93
CA THR A 387 -8.25 -6.36 -19.59
C THR A 387 -8.83 -4.95 -19.66
N GLU A 388 -7.99 -3.94 -19.42
CA GLU A 388 -8.30 -2.52 -19.67
C GLU A 388 -7.11 -1.90 -20.43
N LYS A 389 -7.40 -1.14 -21.50
CA LYS A 389 -6.38 -0.54 -22.34
C LYS A 389 -6.59 0.96 -22.45
N MET A 390 -5.63 1.74 -21.94
CA MET A 390 -5.58 3.20 -22.08
C MET A 390 -6.89 3.89 -21.70
N VAL A 391 -7.47 3.51 -20.56
CA VAL A 391 -8.64 4.16 -20.00
C VAL A 391 -8.25 5.38 -19.19
N ILE A 392 -9.09 6.43 -19.20
CA ILE A 392 -8.84 7.60 -18.36
C ILE A 392 -9.46 7.40 -17.00
N GLU A 393 -8.62 7.46 -15.97
CA GLU A 393 -9.06 7.56 -14.59
C GLU A 393 -8.93 8.96 -14.06
N ARG A 394 -10.01 9.43 -13.44
CA ARG A 394 -10.10 10.76 -12.86
C ARG A 394 -9.94 10.71 -11.36
N TYR A 395 -8.91 11.40 -10.88
CA TYR A 395 -8.65 11.59 -9.46
C TYR A 395 -9.10 13.00 -9.03
N SER A 396 -8.90 13.36 -7.77
CA SER A 396 -9.37 14.64 -7.23
C SER A 396 -8.78 15.87 -7.94
N HIS A 397 -7.50 15.80 -8.36
CA HIS A 397 -6.77 16.94 -8.93
C HIS A 397 -6.20 16.68 -10.31
N VAL A 398 -6.09 15.43 -10.72
CA VAL A 398 -5.47 15.01 -11.98
C VAL A 398 -6.27 13.87 -12.61
N MET A 399 -6.02 13.62 -13.90
CA MET A 399 -6.44 12.41 -14.61
C MET A 399 -5.21 11.72 -15.20
N HIS A 400 -5.28 10.41 -15.32
CA HIS A 400 -4.20 9.57 -15.85
C HIS A 400 -4.71 8.60 -16.90
N ILE A 401 -3.81 8.15 -17.78
CA ILE A 401 -4.00 6.97 -18.61
C ILE A 401 -3.66 5.74 -17.78
N VAL A 402 -4.57 4.79 -17.72
CA VAL A 402 -4.43 3.55 -16.96
C VAL A 402 -4.68 2.34 -17.87
N SER A 403 -3.93 1.29 -17.65
CA SER A 403 -4.17 -0.01 -18.27
C SER A 403 -4.09 -1.12 -17.22
N ASN A 404 -4.73 -2.25 -17.48
CA ASN A 404 -4.74 -3.38 -16.57
C ASN A 404 -4.26 -4.64 -17.29
N VAL A 405 -3.16 -5.21 -16.80
CA VAL A 405 -2.60 -6.47 -17.28
C VAL A 405 -2.85 -7.53 -16.23
N SER A 406 -3.52 -8.61 -16.61
CA SER A 406 -3.80 -9.73 -15.72
C SER A 406 -3.35 -11.05 -16.34
N GLY A 407 -2.99 -12.03 -15.49
CA GLY A 407 -2.61 -13.37 -15.92
C GLY A 407 -2.93 -14.40 -14.85
N ARG A 408 -3.16 -15.65 -15.25
CA ARG A 408 -3.34 -16.76 -14.33
C ARG A 408 -1.97 -17.26 -13.87
N ILE A 409 -1.75 -17.29 -12.56
CA ILE A 409 -0.48 -17.76 -11.97
C ILE A 409 -0.29 -19.26 -12.24
N GLN A 410 0.93 -19.64 -12.62
CA GLN A 410 1.28 -21.04 -12.83
C GLN A 410 1.21 -21.84 -11.53
N PRO A 411 0.79 -23.13 -11.57
CA PRO A 411 0.82 -23.98 -10.39
C PRO A 411 2.22 -24.06 -9.75
N GLY A 412 2.27 -23.89 -8.44
CA GLY A 412 3.51 -23.94 -7.66
C GLY A 412 4.27 -22.61 -7.54
N ILE A 413 3.81 -21.56 -8.20
CA ILE A 413 4.35 -20.20 -8.04
C ILE A 413 3.71 -19.54 -6.81
N SER A 414 4.53 -19.03 -5.91
CA SER A 414 4.11 -18.34 -4.68
C SER A 414 3.91 -16.82 -4.90
N ALA A 415 3.29 -16.15 -3.91
CA ALA A 415 3.20 -14.69 -3.91
C ALA A 415 4.59 -14.02 -3.85
N ILE A 416 5.57 -14.65 -3.21
CA ILE A 416 6.97 -14.17 -3.19
C ILE A 416 7.61 -14.28 -4.58
N ASP A 417 7.34 -15.35 -5.32
CA ASP A 417 7.80 -15.48 -6.71
C ASP A 417 7.19 -14.41 -7.61
N VAL A 418 5.91 -14.10 -7.41
CA VAL A 418 5.23 -12.99 -8.10
C VAL A 418 5.88 -11.66 -7.76
N LEU A 419 6.17 -11.39 -6.48
CA LEU A 419 6.89 -10.20 -6.06
C LEU A 419 8.26 -10.11 -6.77
N ARG A 420 9.06 -11.19 -6.79
CA ARG A 420 10.36 -11.24 -7.49
C ARG A 420 10.24 -10.88 -8.97
N ALA A 421 9.21 -11.37 -9.63
CA ALA A 421 9.01 -11.16 -11.07
C ALA A 421 8.65 -9.73 -11.43
N THR A 422 7.94 -9.04 -10.53
CA THR A 422 7.39 -7.69 -10.77
C THR A 422 8.23 -6.57 -10.14
N PHE A 423 9.11 -6.89 -9.20
CA PHE A 423 9.88 -5.92 -8.43
C PHE A 423 11.18 -5.47 -9.13
N PRO A 424 11.56 -4.18 -9.02
CA PRO A 424 10.69 -3.07 -8.70
C PRO A 424 9.82 -2.70 -9.90
N ALA A 425 8.81 -1.84 -9.67
CA ALA A 425 7.96 -1.37 -10.76
C ALA A 425 8.76 -0.59 -11.83
N GLY A 426 8.31 -0.69 -13.08
CA GLY A 426 8.91 0.06 -14.19
C GLY A 426 8.84 1.56 -14.00
N THR A 427 7.74 2.05 -13.45
CA THR A 427 7.47 3.46 -13.13
C THR A 427 8.54 4.11 -12.23
N VAL A 428 9.29 3.30 -11.48
CA VAL A 428 10.36 3.80 -10.57
C VAL A 428 11.76 3.28 -10.93
N SER A 429 11.90 2.52 -12.01
CA SER A 429 13.19 2.00 -12.47
C SER A 429 13.53 2.49 -13.88
N GLY A 430 12.88 1.99 -14.91
CA GLY A 430 13.09 2.35 -16.31
C GLY A 430 13.12 1.15 -17.25
N ALA A 431 13.54 1.35 -18.47
CA ALA A 431 13.56 0.35 -19.53
C ALA A 431 14.86 0.41 -20.36
N PRO A 432 15.54 -0.73 -20.57
CA PRO A 432 15.33 -2.06 -19.96
C PRO A 432 15.60 -2.04 -18.46
N LYS A 433 14.76 -2.75 -17.69
CA LYS A 433 14.69 -2.67 -16.22
C LYS A 433 16.05 -2.84 -15.53
N ILE A 434 16.79 -3.91 -15.83
CA ILE A 434 18.06 -4.22 -15.14
C ILE A 434 19.10 -3.15 -15.43
N ARG A 435 19.27 -2.75 -16.70
CA ARG A 435 20.25 -1.71 -17.07
C ARG A 435 19.91 -0.36 -16.48
N ALA A 436 18.64 0.00 -16.47
CA ALA A 436 18.18 1.22 -15.81
C ALA A 436 18.53 1.23 -14.31
N MET A 437 18.37 0.10 -13.62
CA MET A 437 18.73 -0.04 -12.20
C MET A 437 20.25 0.02 -11.96
N GLU A 438 21.08 -0.53 -12.86
CA GLU A 438 22.55 -0.37 -12.81
C GLU A 438 22.95 1.12 -12.89
N ILE A 439 22.32 1.86 -13.81
CA ILE A 439 22.57 3.31 -13.97
C ILE A 439 22.10 4.10 -12.75
N ILE A 440 20.93 3.75 -12.19
CA ILE A 440 20.43 4.34 -10.94
C ILE A 440 21.41 4.09 -9.79
N ASP A 441 21.92 2.87 -9.68
CA ASP A 441 22.87 2.50 -8.63
C ASP A 441 24.22 3.22 -8.80
N GLU A 442 24.65 3.50 -10.03
CA GLU A 442 25.83 4.30 -10.31
C GLU A 442 25.66 5.78 -9.91
N LEU A 443 24.52 6.38 -10.24
CA LEU A 443 24.36 7.85 -10.20
C LEU A 443 23.72 8.37 -8.92
N GLU A 444 22.83 7.63 -8.27
CA GLU A 444 22.24 8.09 -7.01
C GLU A 444 23.24 7.96 -5.86
N PRO A 445 23.39 8.98 -4.99
CA PRO A 445 24.45 9.01 -3.98
C PRO A 445 24.22 8.08 -2.80
N VAL A 446 22.99 7.63 -2.56
CA VAL A 446 22.58 6.86 -1.38
C VAL A 446 21.58 5.76 -1.71
N LYS A 447 21.44 4.75 -0.84
CA LYS A 447 20.38 3.74 -0.94
C LYS A 447 19.00 4.41 -0.97
N ARG A 448 18.09 3.86 -1.76
CA ARG A 448 16.67 4.33 -1.82
C ARG A 448 15.88 3.97 -0.57
N GLY A 449 16.20 2.84 0.05
CA GLY A 449 15.47 2.33 1.21
C GLY A 449 14.00 2.02 0.89
N VAL A 450 13.07 2.59 1.65
CA VAL A 450 11.61 2.35 1.44
C VAL A 450 11.10 2.87 0.10
N TYR A 451 11.62 4.03 -0.36
CA TYR A 451 11.19 4.62 -1.64
C TYR A 451 11.39 3.67 -2.82
N ALA A 452 10.42 3.62 -3.72
CA ALA A 452 10.40 2.75 -4.89
C ALA A 452 10.33 1.24 -4.59
N GLY A 453 10.15 0.87 -3.33
CA GLY A 453 9.84 -0.48 -2.88
C GLY A 453 8.35 -0.81 -2.94
N ALA A 454 7.93 -1.84 -2.21
CA ALA A 454 6.56 -2.30 -2.07
C ALA A 454 6.06 -2.14 -0.64
N VAL A 455 4.86 -1.60 -0.45
CA VAL A 455 4.17 -1.52 0.86
C VAL A 455 2.84 -2.24 0.75
N GLY A 456 2.54 -3.15 1.67
CA GLY A 456 1.29 -3.89 1.62
C GLY A 456 1.31 -5.15 2.48
N TYR A 457 0.66 -6.20 1.97
CA TYR A 457 0.53 -7.46 2.71
C TYR A 457 0.69 -8.72 1.84
N LEU A 458 1.09 -9.79 2.51
CA LEU A 458 1.05 -11.18 2.06
C LEU A 458 0.09 -11.93 2.97
N SER A 459 -1.09 -12.33 2.47
CA SER A 459 -2.09 -13.06 3.24
C SER A 459 -1.68 -14.51 3.49
N TRP A 460 -2.19 -15.11 4.57
CA TRP A 460 -2.05 -16.54 4.81
C TRP A 460 -2.69 -17.41 3.72
N SER A 461 -3.66 -16.88 2.97
CA SER A 461 -4.30 -17.55 1.82
C SER A 461 -3.47 -17.53 0.54
N GLY A 462 -2.29 -16.87 0.53
CA GLY A 462 -1.48 -16.68 -0.67
C GLY A 462 -1.86 -15.46 -1.51
N ASN A 463 -2.90 -14.72 -1.14
CA ASN A 463 -3.21 -13.43 -1.75
C ASN A 463 -2.18 -12.37 -1.33
N MET A 464 -1.93 -11.41 -2.21
CA MET A 464 -1.01 -10.29 -1.97
C MET A 464 -1.58 -9.01 -2.54
N ASP A 465 -1.41 -7.90 -1.83
CA ASP A 465 -1.70 -6.58 -2.36
C ASP A 465 -0.61 -5.61 -1.91
N THR A 466 0.09 -5.03 -2.88
CA THR A 466 1.22 -4.14 -2.63
C THR A 466 1.16 -2.91 -3.53
N ALA A 467 1.35 -1.76 -2.92
CA ALA A 467 1.52 -0.49 -3.62
C ALA A 467 3.01 -0.19 -3.82
N ILE A 468 3.33 0.56 -4.86
CA ILE A 468 4.67 1.14 -5.03
C ILE A 468 4.86 2.22 -3.95
N ALA A 469 5.99 2.17 -3.23
CA ALA A 469 6.31 3.18 -2.21
C ALA A 469 6.75 4.51 -2.84
N ILE A 470 5.79 5.23 -3.40
CA ILE A 470 5.93 6.59 -3.92
C ILE A 470 4.97 7.54 -3.19
N ARG A 471 5.21 8.84 -3.24
CA ARG A 471 4.44 9.80 -2.42
C ARG A 471 4.44 9.40 -0.94
N THR A 472 5.62 8.96 -0.47
CA THR A 472 5.82 8.31 0.83
C THR A 472 6.86 9.07 1.61
N ALA A 473 6.59 9.28 2.89
CA ALA A 473 7.51 9.82 3.87
C ALA A 473 7.97 8.71 4.82
N VAL A 474 9.26 8.74 5.15
CA VAL A 474 9.84 7.97 6.26
C VAL A 474 10.19 8.95 7.37
N ILE A 475 9.72 8.69 8.58
CA ILE A 475 9.98 9.54 9.75
C ILE A 475 10.80 8.72 10.74
N LYS A 476 12.03 9.13 10.96
CA LYS A 476 12.97 8.47 11.88
C LYS A 476 13.85 9.51 12.58
N ASP A 477 14.17 9.30 13.84
CA ASP A 477 15.07 10.12 14.64
C ASP A 477 14.77 11.64 14.56
N GLY A 478 13.47 12.00 14.56
CA GLY A 478 13.03 13.39 14.47
C GLY A 478 13.24 14.06 13.11
N THR A 479 13.54 13.26 12.07
CA THR A 479 13.72 13.72 10.70
C THR A 479 12.71 13.03 9.77
N LEU A 480 12.12 13.79 8.88
CA LEU A 480 11.25 13.30 7.82
C LEU A 480 12.00 13.29 6.50
N HIS A 481 11.97 12.15 5.83
CA HIS A 481 12.59 11.91 4.53
C HIS A 481 11.51 11.63 3.49
N ILE A 482 11.59 12.30 2.35
CA ILE A 482 10.81 12.02 1.16
C ILE A 482 11.75 11.83 -0.02
N GLN A 483 11.34 10.97 -0.96
CA GLN A 483 12.07 10.77 -2.20
C GLN A 483 11.11 10.84 -3.39
N ALA A 484 11.57 11.46 -4.46
CA ALA A 484 10.81 11.61 -5.69
C ALA A 484 11.75 11.52 -6.89
N GLY A 485 11.27 10.90 -7.98
CA GLY A 485 12.05 10.70 -9.20
C GLY A 485 11.33 11.20 -10.44
N ALA A 486 12.11 11.43 -11.49
CA ALA A 486 11.66 11.78 -12.83
C ALA A 486 12.19 10.76 -13.86
N GLY A 487 11.39 10.44 -14.86
CA GLY A 487 11.72 9.53 -15.95
C GLY A 487 12.53 10.23 -17.03
N ILE A 488 13.82 9.99 -17.06
CA ILE A 488 14.74 10.63 -17.98
C ILE A 488 14.72 9.91 -19.32
N VAL A 489 14.49 10.65 -20.40
CA VAL A 489 14.50 10.21 -21.80
C VAL A 489 15.45 11.11 -22.62
N ALA A 490 15.68 10.77 -23.89
CA ALA A 490 16.67 11.48 -24.74
C ALA A 490 16.42 12.98 -24.86
N ASP A 491 15.17 13.41 -24.89
CA ASP A 491 14.76 14.83 -25.02
C ASP A 491 14.52 15.53 -23.67
N SER A 492 14.80 14.87 -22.54
CA SER A 492 14.69 15.46 -21.20
C SER A 492 15.57 16.69 -21.04
N VAL A 493 15.03 17.71 -20.37
CA VAL A 493 15.73 18.95 -20.01
C VAL A 493 16.08 18.92 -18.53
N PRO A 494 17.35 18.91 -18.13
CA PRO A 494 17.78 18.68 -16.73
C PRO A 494 17.04 19.53 -15.70
N ALA A 495 16.87 20.83 -15.96
CA ALA A 495 16.16 21.72 -15.04
C ALA A 495 14.67 21.37 -14.87
N ASN A 496 14.01 20.90 -15.95
CA ASN A 496 12.61 20.49 -15.88
C ASN A 496 12.45 19.21 -15.07
N GLU A 497 13.40 18.27 -15.19
CA GLU A 497 13.37 17.00 -14.44
C GLU A 497 13.58 17.23 -12.93
N TRP A 498 14.47 18.17 -12.58
CA TRP A 498 14.57 18.63 -11.20
C TRP A 498 13.23 19.19 -10.70
N ASP A 499 12.64 20.12 -11.44
CA ASP A 499 11.38 20.74 -11.07
C ASP A 499 10.22 19.71 -11.00
N GLU A 500 10.25 18.65 -11.82
CA GLU A 500 9.32 17.53 -11.75
C GLU A 500 9.43 16.77 -10.42
N THR A 501 10.64 16.47 -9.95
CA THR A 501 10.83 15.81 -8.65
C THR A 501 10.29 16.65 -7.49
N MET A 502 10.51 17.98 -7.54
CA MET A 502 9.96 18.92 -6.56
C MET A 502 8.42 18.93 -6.60
N ASN A 503 7.83 18.98 -7.80
CA ASN A 503 6.38 18.92 -7.98
C ASN A 503 5.77 17.63 -7.42
N LYS A 504 6.44 16.49 -7.61
CA LYS A 504 6.03 15.19 -7.06
C LYS A 504 6.12 15.14 -5.52
N GLY A 505 7.04 15.88 -4.91
CA GLY A 505 7.16 16.05 -3.46
C GLY A 505 6.12 16.99 -2.83
N ARG A 506 5.57 17.91 -3.62
CA ARG A 506 4.80 19.07 -3.12
C ARG A 506 3.57 18.73 -2.27
N ALA A 507 2.89 17.61 -2.53
CA ALA A 507 1.76 17.17 -1.70
C ALA A 507 2.22 16.88 -0.27
N ILE A 508 3.38 16.22 -0.12
CA ILE A 508 3.94 15.91 1.20
C ILE A 508 4.49 17.18 1.86
N PHE A 509 5.15 18.08 1.12
CA PHE A 509 5.60 19.38 1.68
C PHE A 509 4.45 20.14 2.33
N ARG A 510 3.30 20.22 1.64
CA ARG A 510 2.08 20.86 2.18
C ARG A 510 1.52 20.11 3.39
N ALA A 511 1.55 18.78 3.38
CA ALA A 511 1.10 17.96 4.50
C ALA A 511 1.98 18.17 5.74
N VAL A 512 3.31 18.24 5.57
CA VAL A 512 4.28 18.57 6.63
C VAL A 512 3.98 19.95 7.20
N ALA A 513 3.82 20.98 6.35
CA ALA A 513 3.48 22.33 6.79
C ALA A 513 2.14 22.39 7.55
N MET A 514 1.16 21.57 7.17
CA MET A 514 -0.13 21.47 7.85
C MET A 514 -0.01 20.76 9.21
N ALA A 515 0.74 19.67 9.28
CA ALA A 515 0.99 18.94 10.52
C ALA A 515 1.75 19.81 11.53
N CYS A 516 2.82 20.50 11.10
CA CYS A 516 3.57 21.43 11.95
C CYS A 516 2.73 22.57 12.53
N ARG A 517 1.65 22.98 11.84
CA ARG A 517 0.68 23.98 12.34
C ARG A 517 -0.44 23.38 13.21
N GLY A 518 -0.36 22.11 13.58
CA GLY A 518 -1.37 21.43 14.41
C GLY A 518 -2.69 21.19 13.67
N LEU A 519 -2.64 20.91 12.37
CA LEU A 519 -3.80 20.63 11.49
C LEU A 519 -4.84 21.78 11.41
N LYS A 520 -4.43 22.98 11.76
CA LYS A 520 -5.30 24.16 11.62
C LYS A 520 -5.42 24.54 10.14
N GLY A 521 -6.64 24.70 9.65
CA GLY A 521 -6.89 25.21 8.30
C GLY A 521 -6.25 26.60 8.09
N ARG A 522 -6.00 26.98 6.84
CA ARG A 522 -5.64 28.39 6.55
C ARG A 522 -6.80 29.28 7.02
N ARG A 523 -6.50 30.22 7.92
CA ARG A 523 -7.40 31.33 8.22
C ARG A 523 -7.46 32.30 7.05
#